data_ae63f7613ae90ef95483d6640bf63a34
#
_entry.id   ae63f7613ae90ef95483d6640bf63a34
#
_cell.length_a   1.000
_cell.length_b   1.000
_cell.length_c   1.000
_cell.angle_alpha   90.00
_cell.angle_beta   90.00
_cell.angle_gamma   90.00
#
_symmetry.space_group_name_H-M   'P 1'
#
loop_
_entity.id
_entity.type
_entity.pdbx_description
1 polymer ?
#
loop_
_entity_poly.entity_id
_entity_poly.type
_entity_poly.pdbx_seq_one_letter_code
_entity_poly.pdbx_strand_id
1 'polypeptide(L)'
;MTSKAKERRAILDQTLAVRASAPPAARPALTPRQLGPIAEQASIYAEHVATRAKLYDEAKARGRLVLEIDPKRVRPTQFQNRHDRSLLVSDPEFAKLKDSLQSHGQEIPIRVRPVKDALPFEFEIVSGHRRHAACVLLDAEVTGGFKILSIVDGEAADTRDLVLKMYRENEERYDLSAFEKGRMFMRWLDAGVYESQRELAAAIGLGESAVAKYVAVASLPPAVLAAFRDERAIPMSWGASLSQALKVNEGALLKAAERIAQRQPAPTPDAVLKTLLSAVAGKHQATRGTSREESVRIGGRVPLKVGIGRNRIVLKLQHLDDATQKQLREELKDWAEAWLRKRLDGA
;
A
#
# COMPACT_ATOMS: atom_id res chain seq x y z
N MET A 1 43.03 28.67 -60.46
CA MET A 1 41.78 29.47 -60.30
C MET A 1 41.66 30.43 -61.44
N THR A 2 40.68 30.30 -62.29
CA THR A 2 40.54 31.03 -63.52
C THR A 2 40.24 32.52 -63.29
N SER A 3 40.72 33.40 -64.15
CA SER A 3 40.51 34.85 -64.12
C SER A 3 39.07 35.28 -63.86
N LYS A 4 38.12 34.62 -64.44
CA LYS A 4 36.68 34.86 -64.29
C LYS A 4 36.16 34.66 -62.83
N ALA A 5 36.81 33.82 -61.99
CA ALA A 5 36.42 33.60 -60.63
C ALA A 5 36.86 34.76 -59.72
N LYS A 6 38.00 35.36 -60.01
CA LYS A 6 38.50 36.56 -59.31
C LYS A 6 37.65 37.79 -59.61
N GLU A 7 37.25 37.93 -60.87
CA GLU A 7 36.37 39.05 -61.29
C GLU A 7 34.97 38.99 -60.66
N ARG A 8 34.35 37.79 -60.62
CA ARG A 8 33.10 37.58 -59.93
C ARG A 8 33.16 37.83 -58.43
N ARG A 9 34.25 37.50 -57.80
CA ARG A 9 34.48 37.75 -56.37
C ARG A 9 34.65 39.23 -56.09
N ALA A 10 35.38 39.98 -56.94
CA ALA A 10 35.55 41.42 -56.80
C ALA A 10 34.21 42.16 -56.99
N ILE A 11 33.37 41.75 -57.94
CA ILE A 11 32.02 42.33 -58.14
C ILE A 11 31.08 42.01 -56.93
N LEU A 12 31.19 40.83 -56.35
CA LEU A 12 30.40 40.46 -55.16
C LEU A 12 30.83 41.24 -53.92
N ASP A 13 32.15 41.40 -53.71
CA ASP A 13 32.67 42.21 -52.61
C ASP A 13 32.36 43.67 -52.74
N GLN A 14 32.32 44.23 -53.97
CA GLN A 14 31.94 45.61 -54.24
C GLN A 14 30.43 45.82 -54.00
N THR A 15 29.58 44.88 -54.38
CA THR A 15 28.12 44.93 -54.13
C THR A 15 27.81 44.78 -52.64
N LEU A 16 28.55 43.96 -51.90
CA LEU A 16 28.39 43.82 -50.45
C LEU A 16 28.88 45.08 -49.71
N ALA A 17 29.97 45.69 -50.17
CA ALA A 17 30.50 46.94 -49.59
C ALA A 17 29.52 48.13 -49.79
N VAL A 18 28.90 48.26 -50.98
CA VAL A 18 27.87 49.25 -51.25
C VAL A 18 26.60 49.05 -50.43
N ARG A 19 26.26 47.79 -50.13
CA ARG A 19 25.09 47.46 -49.29
C ARG A 19 25.37 47.69 -47.80
N ALA A 20 26.63 47.59 -47.36
CA ALA A 20 27.04 47.84 -45.98
C ALA A 20 27.22 49.35 -45.67
N SER A 21 27.46 50.18 -46.66
CA SER A 21 27.64 51.64 -46.50
C SER A 21 26.35 52.45 -46.65
N ALA A 22 25.24 51.83 -47.06
CA ALA A 22 23.94 52.51 -47.08
C ALA A 22 23.35 52.55 -45.67
N PRO A 23 23.08 53.72 -45.09
CA PRO A 23 22.34 53.78 -43.84
C PRO A 23 21.03 53.04 -44.03
N PRO A 24 20.58 52.21 -43.05
CA PRO A 24 19.29 51.55 -43.17
C PRO A 24 18.23 52.62 -43.41
N ALA A 25 17.54 52.50 -44.55
CA ALA A 25 16.46 53.42 -44.87
C ALA A 25 15.52 53.51 -43.66
N ALA A 26 15.41 54.69 -43.05
CA ALA A 26 14.57 54.88 -41.89
C ALA A 26 13.16 54.44 -42.30
N ARG A 27 12.71 53.33 -41.71
CA ARG A 27 11.32 52.90 -41.90
C ARG A 27 10.44 54.07 -41.50
N PRO A 28 9.51 54.51 -42.36
CA PRO A 28 8.64 55.66 -42.03
C PRO A 28 7.99 55.35 -40.68
N ALA A 29 8.10 56.31 -39.74
CA ALA A 29 7.46 56.20 -38.46
C ALA A 29 5.95 56.09 -38.70
N LEU A 30 5.34 55.04 -38.15
CA LEU A 30 3.90 54.84 -38.24
C LEU A 30 3.19 56.05 -37.62
N THR A 31 2.20 56.59 -38.28
CA THR A 31 1.40 57.67 -37.74
C THR A 31 0.57 57.22 -36.54
N PRO A 32 0.18 58.08 -35.59
CA PRO A 32 -0.67 57.71 -34.45
C PRO A 32 -1.96 56.99 -34.86
N ARG A 33 -2.50 57.31 -36.02
CA ARG A 33 -3.69 56.67 -36.59
C ARG A 33 -3.44 55.26 -37.11
N GLN A 34 -2.22 54.93 -37.48
CA GLN A 34 -1.80 53.57 -37.90
C GLN A 34 -1.33 52.71 -36.71
N LEU A 35 -0.90 53.36 -35.62
CA LEU A 35 -0.48 52.68 -34.39
C LEU A 35 -1.68 52.23 -33.55
N GLY A 36 -2.81 52.90 -33.61
CA GLY A 36 -4.01 52.56 -32.83
C GLY A 36 -4.47 51.11 -33.01
N PRO A 37 -4.75 50.63 -34.23
CA PRO A 37 -5.15 49.24 -34.44
C PRO A 37 -4.10 48.22 -34.07
N ILE A 38 -2.80 48.53 -34.25
CA ILE A 38 -1.69 47.66 -33.89
C ILE A 38 -1.56 47.56 -32.38
N ALA A 39 -1.70 48.70 -31.67
CA ALA A 39 -1.67 48.72 -30.22
C ALA A 39 -2.86 47.98 -29.60
N GLU A 40 -4.04 48.13 -30.19
CA GLU A 40 -5.24 47.38 -29.78
C GLU A 40 -5.09 45.87 -29.99
N GLN A 41 -4.60 45.44 -31.16
CA GLN A 41 -4.32 44.04 -31.41
C GLN A 41 -3.23 43.49 -30.46
N ALA A 42 -2.19 44.23 -30.13
CA ALA A 42 -1.17 43.86 -29.20
C ALA A 42 -1.73 43.74 -27.78
N SER A 43 -2.64 44.64 -27.38
CA SER A 43 -3.32 44.56 -26.08
C SER A 43 -4.21 43.33 -25.97
N ILE A 44 -5.02 43.05 -27.00
CA ILE A 44 -5.86 41.85 -27.07
C ILE A 44 -5.02 40.59 -27.01
N TYR A 45 -3.91 40.53 -27.74
CA TYR A 45 -3.00 39.39 -27.70
C TYR A 45 -2.36 39.21 -26.33
N ALA A 46 -1.91 40.30 -25.69
CA ALA A 46 -1.34 40.26 -24.35
C ALA A 46 -2.37 39.76 -23.31
N GLU A 47 -3.61 40.18 -23.39
CA GLU A 47 -4.72 39.73 -22.54
C GLU A 47 -5.02 38.23 -22.75
N HIS A 48 -5.05 37.78 -24.00
CA HIS A 48 -5.21 36.37 -24.33
C HIS A 48 -4.06 35.52 -23.78
N VAL A 49 -2.81 35.96 -23.85
CA VAL A 49 -1.63 35.27 -23.29
C VAL A 49 -1.73 35.23 -21.78
N ALA A 50 -2.07 36.35 -21.13
CA ALA A 50 -2.25 36.43 -19.68
C ALA A 50 -3.37 35.49 -19.18
N THR A 51 -4.50 35.46 -19.88
CA THR A 51 -5.62 34.59 -19.58
C THR A 51 -5.23 33.10 -19.72
N ARG A 52 -4.52 32.75 -20.79
CA ARG A 52 -4.00 31.38 -20.98
C ARG A 52 -3.01 30.99 -19.91
N ALA A 53 -2.08 31.89 -19.53
CA ALA A 53 -1.14 31.62 -18.44
C ALA A 53 -1.87 31.37 -17.12
N LYS A 54 -2.87 32.19 -16.81
CA LYS A 54 -3.70 32.03 -15.62
C LYS A 54 -4.45 30.68 -15.61
N LEU A 55 -5.08 30.33 -16.73
CA LEU A 55 -5.77 29.01 -16.87
C LEU A 55 -4.81 27.85 -16.75
N TYR A 56 -3.59 27.99 -17.30
CA TYR A 56 -2.54 26.99 -17.17
C TYR A 56 -2.12 26.81 -15.69
N ASP A 57 -1.85 27.94 -15.00
CA ASP A 57 -1.44 27.90 -13.59
C ASP A 57 -2.56 27.35 -12.68
N GLU A 58 -3.82 27.72 -12.95
CA GLU A 58 -4.97 27.16 -12.24
C GLU A 58 -5.14 25.65 -12.50
N ALA A 59 -4.99 25.22 -13.76
CA ALA A 59 -5.08 23.81 -14.10
C ALA A 59 -3.93 23.00 -13.47
N LYS A 60 -2.73 23.60 -13.43
CA LYS A 60 -1.56 23.02 -12.75
C LYS A 60 -1.79 22.91 -11.24
N ALA A 61 -2.24 23.98 -10.60
CA ALA A 61 -2.51 24.00 -9.16
C ALA A 61 -3.61 22.99 -8.75
N ARG A 62 -4.59 22.77 -9.62
CA ARG A 62 -5.67 21.79 -9.42
C ARG A 62 -5.30 20.36 -9.84
N GLY A 63 -4.07 20.11 -10.28
CA GLY A 63 -3.63 18.79 -10.78
C GLY A 63 -4.43 18.31 -11.99
N ARG A 64 -4.78 19.22 -12.92
CA ARG A 64 -5.55 18.94 -14.15
C ARG A 64 -4.71 18.94 -15.42
N LEU A 65 -3.42 19.23 -15.30
CA LEU A 65 -2.50 19.18 -16.43
C LEU A 65 -1.90 17.79 -16.56
N VAL A 66 -1.98 17.24 -17.77
CA VAL A 66 -1.25 16.03 -18.14
C VAL A 66 0.02 16.44 -18.88
N LEU A 67 1.17 16.01 -18.38
CA LEU A 67 2.48 16.27 -18.96
C LEU A 67 3.12 14.98 -19.42
N GLU A 68 3.87 15.02 -20.52
CA GLU A 68 4.77 13.97 -20.92
C GLU A 68 6.11 14.15 -20.22
N ILE A 69 6.48 13.22 -19.35
CA ILE A 69 7.68 13.25 -18.54
C ILE A 69 8.60 12.09 -18.94
N ASP A 70 9.91 12.29 -18.85
CA ASP A 70 10.87 11.20 -18.96
C ASP A 70 10.74 10.28 -17.73
N PRO A 71 10.48 8.97 -17.91
CA PRO A 71 10.31 8.05 -16.80
C PRO A 71 11.49 8.02 -15.84
N LYS A 72 12.71 8.29 -16.34
CA LYS A 72 13.94 8.31 -15.54
C LYS A 72 14.04 9.52 -14.59
N ARG A 73 13.26 10.58 -14.84
CA ARG A 73 13.17 11.76 -13.96
C ARG A 73 12.16 11.57 -12.82
N VAL A 74 11.47 10.43 -12.79
CA VAL A 74 10.45 10.10 -11.80
C VAL A 74 10.98 8.99 -10.90
N ARG A 75 11.08 9.24 -9.60
CA ARG A 75 11.48 8.21 -8.63
C ARG A 75 10.26 7.49 -8.05
N PRO A 76 10.38 6.20 -7.72
CA PRO A 76 9.37 5.52 -6.91
C PRO A 76 9.32 6.13 -5.51
N THR A 77 8.13 6.19 -4.91
CA THR A 77 8.00 6.58 -3.51
C THR A 77 8.42 5.44 -2.58
N GLN A 78 9.01 5.79 -1.43
CA GLN A 78 9.28 4.84 -0.36
C GLN A 78 7.99 4.27 0.28
N PHE A 79 6.85 4.89 0.02
CA PHE A 79 5.54 4.53 0.58
C PHE A 79 4.70 3.65 -0.36
N GLN A 80 5.30 3.01 -1.38
CA GLN A 80 4.52 2.19 -2.31
C GLN A 80 3.74 1.08 -1.58
N ASN A 81 2.48 0.92 -2.00
CA ASN A 81 1.50 0.08 -1.32
C ASN A 81 1.49 -1.37 -1.81
N ARG A 82 2.05 -1.64 -3.00
CA ARG A 82 2.05 -2.98 -3.60
C ARG A 82 3.37 -3.71 -3.38
N HIS A 83 3.28 -5.02 -3.36
CA HIS A 83 4.42 -5.91 -3.23
C HIS A 83 5.36 -5.75 -4.44
N ASP A 84 6.67 -5.77 -4.21
CA ASP A 84 7.68 -5.66 -5.29
C ASP A 84 7.51 -6.74 -6.37
N ARG A 85 6.96 -7.90 -6.01
CA ARG A 85 6.63 -8.98 -6.96
C ARG A 85 5.67 -8.56 -8.08
N SER A 86 4.74 -7.65 -7.83
CA SER A 86 3.80 -7.13 -8.84
C SER A 86 4.44 -6.18 -9.86
N LEU A 87 5.72 -5.87 -9.68
CA LEU A 87 6.54 -5.06 -10.58
C LEU A 87 7.52 -5.91 -11.38
N LEU A 88 7.54 -7.23 -11.18
CA LEU A 88 8.45 -8.14 -11.89
C LEU A 88 7.91 -8.49 -13.26
N VAL A 89 8.78 -8.55 -14.25
CA VAL A 89 8.45 -8.97 -15.62
C VAL A 89 7.88 -10.41 -15.66
N SER A 90 8.19 -11.22 -14.64
CA SER A 90 7.64 -12.58 -14.49
C SER A 90 6.18 -12.62 -14.03
N ASP A 91 5.58 -11.49 -13.61
CA ASP A 91 4.15 -11.40 -13.34
C ASP A 91 3.37 -11.30 -14.65
N PRO A 92 2.48 -12.27 -14.98
CA PRO A 92 1.72 -12.25 -16.23
C PRO A 92 0.84 -11.01 -16.42
N GLU A 93 0.32 -10.44 -15.33
CA GLU A 93 -0.48 -9.20 -15.39
C GLU A 93 0.39 -7.96 -15.65
N PHE A 94 1.63 -7.96 -15.16
CA PHE A 94 2.56 -6.89 -15.45
C PHE A 94 3.02 -6.95 -16.92
N ALA A 95 3.30 -8.14 -17.43
CA ALA A 95 3.64 -8.34 -18.85
C ALA A 95 2.52 -7.83 -19.76
N LYS A 96 1.27 -8.23 -19.51
CA LYS A 96 0.10 -7.72 -20.25
C LYS A 96 -0.02 -6.19 -20.22
N LEU A 97 0.23 -5.58 -19.06
CA LEU A 97 0.22 -4.13 -18.94
C LEU A 97 1.31 -3.48 -19.79
N LYS A 98 2.53 -4.01 -19.77
CA LYS A 98 3.64 -3.53 -20.59
C LYS A 98 3.32 -3.64 -22.08
N ASP A 99 2.81 -4.79 -22.54
CA ASP A 99 2.42 -5.02 -23.93
C ASP A 99 1.30 -4.06 -24.37
N SER A 100 0.32 -3.82 -23.50
CA SER A 100 -0.75 -2.84 -23.75
C SER A 100 -0.21 -1.42 -23.89
N LEU A 101 0.69 -0.99 -23.02
CA LEU A 101 1.34 0.33 -23.09
C LEU A 101 2.17 0.48 -24.36
N GLN A 102 2.85 -0.57 -24.80
CA GLN A 102 3.63 -0.58 -26.04
C GLN A 102 2.74 -0.47 -27.28
N SER A 103 1.61 -1.17 -27.29
CA SER A 103 0.73 -1.28 -28.48
C SER A 103 -0.25 -0.11 -28.63
N HIS A 104 -0.79 0.40 -27.52
CA HIS A 104 -1.86 1.41 -27.51
C HIS A 104 -1.45 2.73 -26.88
N GLY A 105 -0.24 2.81 -26.30
CA GLY A 105 0.17 3.96 -25.51
C GLY A 105 -0.46 3.97 -24.12
N GLN A 106 -0.24 5.08 -23.42
CA GLN A 106 -0.76 5.26 -22.07
C GLN A 106 -2.05 6.11 -22.11
N GLU A 107 -3.19 5.52 -21.78
CA GLU A 107 -4.48 6.23 -21.68
C GLU A 107 -4.67 6.91 -20.33
N ILE A 108 -4.34 6.23 -19.24
CA ILE A 108 -4.53 6.74 -17.87
C ILE A 108 -3.19 7.27 -17.34
N PRO A 109 -3.07 8.60 -17.11
CA PRO A 109 -1.86 9.19 -16.57
C PRO A 109 -1.52 8.64 -15.16
N ILE A 110 -0.22 8.64 -14.82
CA ILE A 110 0.20 8.49 -13.44
C ILE A 110 0.05 9.81 -12.68
N ARG A 111 0.09 9.78 -11.36
CA ARG A 111 0.17 10.99 -10.54
C ARG A 111 1.56 11.09 -9.93
N VAL A 112 2.14 12.29 -10.03
CA VAL A 112 3.46 12.59 -9.51
C VAL A 112 3.44 13.90 -8.72
N ARG A 113 4.37 14.08 -7.79
CA ARG A 113 4.64 15.35 -7.11
C ARG A 113 6.04 15.83 -7.41
N PRO A 114 6.29 17.15 -7.48
CA PRO A 114 7.63 17.68 -7.59
C PRO A 114 8.45 17.31 -6.34
N VAL A 115 9.73 17.03 -6.51
CA VAL A 115 10.68 16.86 -5.40
C VAL A 115 11.79 17.88 -5.53
N LYS A 116 12.23 18.42 -4.40
CA LYS A 116 13.37 19.34 -4.33
C LYS A 116 14.62 18.56 -3.94
N ASP A 117 15.78 18.96 -4.46
CA ASP A 117 17.10 18.44 -4.07
C ASP A 117 17.31 16.93 -4.22
N ALA A 118 16.66 16.31 -5.21
CA ALA A 118 16.71 14.86 -5.42
C ALA A 118 17.28 14.46 -6.79
N LEU A 119 18.19 15.24 -7.37
CA LEU A 119 18.79 14.95 -8.68
C LEU A 119 19.32 13.51 -8.76
N PRO A 120 19.09 12.81 -9.88
CA PRO A 120 18.52 13.28 -11.17
C PRO A 120 16.98 13.32 -11.20
N PHE A 121 16.31 13.03 -10.09
CA PHE A 121 14.85 12.97 -10.04
C PHE A 121 14.23 14.35 -9.81
N GLU A 122 13.19 14.67 -10.55
CA GLU A 122 12.42 15.91 -10.41
C GLU A 122 11.04 15.63 -9.82
N PHE A 123 10.59 14.40 -9.94
CA PHE A 123 9.28 13.97 -9.49
C PHE A 123 9.32 12.69 -8.67
N GLU A 124 8.32 12.50 -7.83
CA GLU A 124 8.07 11.28 -7.07
C GLU A 124 6.64 10.78 -7.36
N ILE A 125 6.50 9.46 -7.49
CA ILE A 125 5.20 8.85 -7.82
C ILE A 125 4.26 8.97 -6.62
N VAL A 126 3.05 9.46 -6.87
CA VAL A 126 1.91 9.41 -5.94
C VAL A 126 1.07 8.16 -6.21
N SER A 127 0.74 7.90 -7.49
CA SER A 127 0.05 6.67 -7.90
C SER A 127 0.44 6.25 -9.31
N GLY A 128 0.27 4.95 -9.63
CA GLY A 128 0.60 4.38 -10.93
C GLY A 128 1.98 3.71 -11.01
N HIS A 129 2.51 3.17 -9.91
CA HIS A 129 3.83 2.52 -9.82
C HIS A 129 4.06 1.44 -10.90
N ARG A 130 3.04 0.59 -11.18
CA ARG A 130 3.15 -0.45 -12.22
C ARG A 130 3.31 0.16 -13.61
N ARG A 131 2.56 1.24 -13.92
CA ARG A 131 2.70 1.93 -15.21
C ARG A 131 4.07 2.58 -15.34
N HIS A 132 4.54 3.24 -14.28
CA HIS A 132 5.88 3.81 -14.28
C HIS A 132 6.95 2.74 -14.52
N ALA A 133 6.93 1.62 -13.79
CA ALA A 133 7.89 0.53 -13.98
C ALA A 133 7.87 -0.03 -15.42
N ALA A 134 6.68 -0.19 -16.00
CA ALA A 134 6.55 -0.62 -17.38
C ALA A 134 7.08 0.42 -18.37
N CYS A 135 6.83 1.72 -18.15
CA CYS A 135 7.35 2.79 -19.00
C CYS A 135 8.89 2.91 -18.91
N VAL A 136 9.49 2.68 -17.73
CA VAL A 136 10.96 2.63 -17.58
C VAL A 136 11.58 1.51 -18.41
N LEU A 137 10.94 0.33 -18.44
CA LEU A 137 11.38 -0.80 -19.27
C LEU A 137 11.23 -0.48 -20.77
N LEU A 138 10.08 0.08 -21.15
CA LEU A 138 9.82 0.46 -22.55
C LEU A 138 10.77 1.57 -23.03
N ASP A 139 11.13 2.53 -22.15
CA ASP A 139 12.09 3.58 -22.48
C ASP A 139 13.51 3.01 -22.78
N ALA A 140 13.87 1.90 -22.16
CA ALA A 140 15.11 1.20 -22.44
C ALA A 140 15.07 0.34 -23.72
N GLU A 141 13.88 -0.14 -24.11
CA GLU A 141 13.70 -1.08 -25.23
C GLU A 141 13.36 -0.38 -26.57
N VAL A 142 12.67 0.77 -26.49
CA VAL A 142 12.16 1.47 -27.67
C VAL A 142 13.15 2.51 -28.17
N THR A 143 13.50 2.44 -29.46
CA THR A 143 14.35 3.44 -30.12
C THR A 143 13.64 4.80 -30.12
N GLY A 144 14.27 5.83 -29.53
CA GLY A 144 13.69 7.17 -29.37
C GLY A 144 13.09 7.43 -27.97
N GLY A 145 13.11 6.43 -27.10
CA GLY A 145 12.62 6.52 -25.72
C GLY A 145 11.10 6.42 -25.60
N PHE A 146 10.62 6.34 -24.36
CA PHE A 146 9.19 6.27 -24.04
C PHE A 146 8.86 7.35 -23.01
N LYS A 147 7.86 8.19 -23.29
CA LYS A 147 7.38 9.21 -22.36
C LYS A 147 6.23 8.72 -21.53
N ILE A 148 6.16 9.15 -20.28
CA ILE A 148 5.09 8.80 -19.37
C ILE A 148 4.12 9.96 -19.18
N LEU A 149 2.83 9.73 -19.44
CA LEU A 149 1.78 10.70 -19.17
C LEU A 149 1.59 10.83 -17.66
N SER A 150 1.71 12.04 -17.14
CA SER A 150 1.71 12.31 -15.72
C SER A 150 0.86 13.53 -15.37
N ILE A 151 0.03 13.43 -14.33
CA ILE A 151 -0.61 14.56 -13.67
C ILE A 151 0.32 15.01 -12.55
N VAL A 152 0.76 16.26 -12.58
CA VAL A 152 1.59 16.84 -11.53
C VAL A 152 0.68 17.42 -10.47
N ASP A 153 0.69 16.83 -9.26
CA ASP A 153 0.02 17.43 -8.09
C ASP A 153 0.78 18.71 -7.69
N GLY A 154 0.04 19.71 -7.22
CA GLY A 154 0.60 21.03 -6.88
C GLY A 154 1.74 20.94 -5.85
N GLU A 155 2.49 22.02 -5.67
CA GLU A 155 3.68 22.08 -4.82
C GLU A 155 3.40 21.54 -3.42
N ALA A 156 4.29 20.65 -2.99
CA ALA A 156 4.46 20.16 -1.62
C ALA A 156 3.15 19.81 -0.86
N ALA A 157 2.40 18.86 -1.39
CA ALA A 157 1.54 18.09 -0.49
C ALA A 157 2.45 17.50 0.61
N ASP A 158 2.19 17.85 1.87
CA ASP A 158 2.86 17.26 3.01
C ASP A 158 2.88 15.73 2.83
N THR A 159 3.90 15.07 3.37
CA THR A 159 4.00 13.61 3.27
C THR A 159 2.76 12.93 3.85
N ARG A 160 2.12 13.52 4.86
CA ARG A 160 0.84 13.06 5.42
C ARG A 160 -0.29 13.10 4.38
N ASP A 161 -0.43 14.20 3.66
CA ASP A 161 -1.43 14.34 2.58
C ASP A 161 -1.19 13.35 1.45
N LEU A 162 0.08 13.12 1.11
CA LEU A 162 0.47 12.13 0.11
C LEU A 162 -0.01 10.73 0.49
N VAL A 163 0.39 10.25 1.68
CA VAL A 163 0.05 8.89 2.11
C VAL A 163 -1.45 8.70 2.31
N LEU A 164 -2.18 9.75 2.74
CA LEU A 164 -3.64 9.72 2.83
C LEU A 164 -4.32 9.64 1.46
N LYS A 165 -3.83 10.38 0.46
CA LYS A 165 -4.33 10.27 -0.92
C LYS A 165 -4.10 8.86 -1.48
N MET A 166 -2.91 8.31 -1.28
CA MET A 166 -2.57 6.95 -1.68
C MET A 166 -3.47 5.91 -0.99
N TYR A 167 -3.76 6.10 0.30
CA TYR A 167 -4.65 5.22 1.06
C TYR A 167 -6.07 5.24 0.50
N ARG A 168 -6.64 6.43 0.32
CA ARG A 168 -8.01 6.59 -0.21
C ARG A 168 -8.17 6.00 -1.60
N GLU A 169 -7.22 6.23 -2.50
CA GLU A 169 -7.25 5.63 -3.85
C GLU A 169 -7.28 4.09 -3.79
N ASN A 170 -6.51 3.48 -2.88
CA ASN A 170 -6.47 2.02 -2.75
C ASN A 170 -7.71 1.47 -2.04
N GLU A 171 -8.27 2.18 -1.04
CA GLU A 171 -9.53 1.78 -0.37
C GLU A 171 -10.70 1.74 -1.35
N GLU A 172 -10.81 2.72 -2.26
CA GLU A 172 -11.82 2.75 -3.30
C GLU A 172 -11.76 1.54 -4.25
N ARG A 173 -10.59 0.93 -4.39
CA ARG A 173 -10.36 -0.24 -5.25
C ARG A 173 -10.53 -1.58 -4.56
N TYR A 174 -10.70 -1.63 -3.25
CA TYR A 174 -10.80 -2.88 -2.43
C TYR A 174 -9.66 -3.89 -2.66
N ASP A 175 -8.50 -3.44 -3.12
CA ASP A 175 -7.45 -4.32 -3.67
C ASP A 175 -6.37 -4.76 -2.66
N LEU A 176 -6.31 -4.15 -1.47
CA LEU A 176 -5.24 -4.43 -0.51
C LEU A 176 -5.64 -5.49 0.52
N SER A 177 -4.83 -6.54 0.62
CA SER A 177 -4.92 -7.55 1.68
C SER A 177 -4.59 -6.98 3.07
N ALA A 178 -4.90 -7.74 4.12
CA ALA A 178 -4.57 -7.35 5.49
C ALA A 178 -3.05 -7.20 5.70
N PHE A 179 -2.25 -8.04 5.07
CA PHE A 179 -0.79 -7.96 5.10
C PHE A 179 -0.28 -6.68 4.43
N GLU A 180 -0.78 -6.37 3.23
CA GLU A 180 -0.37 -5.17 2.49
C GLU A 180 -0.74 -3.88 3.23
N LYS A 181 -1.96 -3.79 3.78
CA LYS A 181 -2.37 -2.67 4.64
C LYS A 181 -1.46 -2.54 5.86
N GLY A 182 -1.18 -3.63 6.54
CA GLY A 182 -0.31 -3.63 7.71
C GLY A 182 1.12 -3.17 7.37
N ARG A 183 1.68 -3.65 6.26
CA ARG A 183 3.01 -3.23 5.76
C ARG A 183 3.05 -1.74 5.43
N MET A 184 2.01 -1.22 4.82
CA MET A 184 1.86 0.20 4.53
C MET A 184 1.83 1.02 5.82
N PHE A 185 1.04 0.62 6.81
CA PHE A 185 0.94 1.30 8.11
C PHE A 185 2.27 1.30 8.85
N MET A 186 2.98 0.16 8.87
CA MET A 186 4.31 0.08 9.48
C MET A 186 5.30 1.05 8.83
N ARG A 187 5.35 1.09 7.48
CA ARG A 187 6.24 2.04 6.78
C ARG A 187 5.97 3.50 7.14
N TRP A 188 4.70 3.87 7.33
CA TRP A 188 4.34 5.24 7.70
C TRP A 188 4.75 5.58 9.14
N LEU A 189 4.64 4.62 10.05
CA LEU A 189 5.09 4.76 11.43
C LEU A 189 6.63 4.80 11.50
N ASP A 190 7.31 3.88 10.82
CA ASP A 190 8.78 3.80 10.79
C ASP A 190 9.41 5.04 10.15
N ALA A 191 8.76 5.63 9.15
CA ALA A 191 9.19 6.86 8.50
C ALA A 191 8.83 8.14 9.30
N GLY A 192 8.17 8.02 10.46
CA GLY A 192 7.77 9.14 11.30
C GLY A 192 6.68 10.02 10.67
N VAL A 193 5.93 9.52 9.69
CA VAL A 193 4.77 10.23 9.10
C VAL A 193 3.68 10.39 10.17
N TYR A 194 3.51 9.38 11.00
CA TYR A 194 2.66 9.40 12.19
C TYR A 194 3.46 8.91 13.38
N GLU A 195 3.28 9.57 14.52
CA GLU A 195 4.01 9.25 15.75
C GLU A 195 3.50 7.98 16.45
N SER A 196 2.24 7.60 16.18
CA SER A 196 1.60 6.46 16.83
C SER A 196 0.52 5.81 15.96
N GLN A 197 0.19 4.55 16.29
CA GLN A 197 -0.95 3.86 15.67
C GLN A 197 -2.28 4.56 15.94
N ARG A 198 -2.42 5.24 17.06
CA ARG A 198 -3.59 6.02 17.43
C ARG A 198 -3.76 7.23 16.51
N GLU A 199 -2.68 7.98 16.28
CA GLU A 199 -2.69 9.14 15.37
C GLU A 199 -2.99 8.70 13.94
N LEU A 200 -2.32 7.63 13.48
CA LEU A 200 -2.58 7.03 12.18
C LEU A 200 -4.05 6.62 12.03
N ALA A 201 -4.60 5.92 13.02
CA ALA A 201 -5.99 5.45 13.00
C ALA A 201 -6.97 6.62 12.87
N ALA A 202 -6.76 7.70 13.63
CA ALA A 202 -7.57 8.91 13.53
C ALA A 202 -7.50 9.56 12.15
N ALA A 203 -6.30 9.62 11.54
CA ALA A 203 -6.08 10.22 10.22
C ALA A 203 -6.77 9.45 9.08
N ILE A 204 -6.80 8.11 9.16
CA ILE A 204 -7.42 7.26 8.12
C ILE A 204 -8.87 6.87 8.41
N GLY A 205 -9.43 7.30 9.55
CA GLY A 205 -10.81 7.00 9.91
C GLY A 205 -11.06 5.57 10.39
N LEU A 206 -10.03 4.87 10.86
CA LEU A 206 -10.15 3.53 11.45
C LEU A 206 -10.06 3.57 12.98
N GLY A 207 -10.56 2.53 13.64
CA GLY A 207 -10.29 2.32 15.06
C GLY A 207 -8.84 1.89 15.31
N GLU A 208 -8.22 2.34 16.42
CA GLU A 208 -6.85 1.95 16.80
C GLU A 208 -6.66 0.42 16.85
N SER A 209 -7.66 -0.30 17.36
CA SER A 209 -7.65 -1.76 17.41
C SER A 209 -7.60 -2.43 16.01
N ALA A 210 -8.18 -1.78 14.99
CA ALA A 210 -8.11 -2.29 13.62
C ALA A 210 -6.71 -2.09 13.05
N VAL A 211 -6.12 -0.90 13.23
CA VAL A 211 -4.71 -0.63 12.83
C VAL A 211 -3.77 -1.62 13.49
N ALA A 212 -3.92 -1.84 14.81
CA ALA A 212 -3.09 -2.80 15.54
C ALA A 212 -3.19 -4.24 14.99
N LYS A 213 -4.37 -4.68 14.55
CA LYS A 213 -4.56 -6.00 13.93
C LYS A 213 -3.87 -6.10 12.57
N TYR A 214 -3.94 -5.07 11.73
CA TYR A 214 -3.22 -5.02 10.45
C TYR A 214 -1.70 -5.05 10.66
N VAL A 215 -1.20 -4.22 11.57
CA VAL A 215 0.22 -4.19 11.94
C VAL A 215 0.68 -5.55 12.48
N ALA A 216 -0.14 -6.21 13.33
CA ALA A 216 0.17 -7.51 13.87
C ALA A 216 0.36 -8.60 12.78
N VAL A 217 -0.44 -8.57 11.70
CA VAL A 217 -0.24 -9.48 10.56
C VAL A 217 1.07 -9.17 9.83
N ALA A 218 1.35 -7.89 9.59
CA ALA A 218 2.55 -7.49 8.86
C ALA A 218 3.86 -7.68 9.64
N SER A 219 3.77 -7.69 10.97
CA SER A 219 4.91 -7.91 11.88
C SER A 219 5.24 -9.39 12.12
N LEU A 220 4.52 -10.31 11.49
CA LEU A 220 4.82 -11.74 11.63
C LEU A 220 6.20 -12.05 11.03
N PRO A 221 6.99 -12.96 11.67
CA PRO A 221 8.29 -13.37 11.15
C PRO A 221 8.20 -13.94 9.74
N PRO A 222 9.23 -13.73 8.89
CA PRO A 222 9.25 -14.25 7.52
C PRO A 222 8.98 -15.74 7.40
N ALA A 223 9.46 -16.55 8.33
CA ALA A 223 9.21 -18.00 8.36
C ALA A 223 7.72 -18.33 8.55
N VAL A 224 7.01 -17.55 9.37
CA VAL A 224 5.56 -17.71 9.58
C VAL A 224 4.79 -17.29 8.33
N LEU A 225 5.16 -16.17 7.69
CA LEU A 225 4.57 -15.74 6.45
C LEU A 225 4.77 -16.75 5.32
N ALA A 226 5.98 -17.31 5.19
CA ALA A 226 6.32 -18.33 4.20
C ALA A 226 5.49 -19.63 4.35
N ALA A 227 5.03 -19.95 5.57
CA ALA A 227 4.18 -21.12 5.82
C ALA A 227 2.80 -20.99 5.13
N PHE A 228 2.32 -19.77 4.92
CA PHE A 228 1.06 -19.49 4.21
C PHE A 228 1.24 -19.46 2.69
N ARG A 229 2.49 -19.43 2.18
CA ARG A 229 2.87 -19.28 0.76
C ARG A 229 2.41 -17.99 0.09
N ASP A 230 1.24 -17.49 0.44
CA ASP A 230 0.71 -16.19 0.04
C ASP A 230 0.29 -15.46 1.32
N GLU A 231 1.07 -14.48 1.72
CA GLU A 231 0.83 -13.64 2.88
C GLU A 231 -0.49 -12.84 2.76
N ARG A 232 -1.00 -12.64 1.52
CA ARG A 232 -2.27 -11.97 1.28
C ARG A 232 -3.48 -12.79 1.74
N ALA A 233 -3.29 -14.11 1.86
CA ALA A 233 -4.35 -15.01 2.36
C ALA A 233 -4.54 -14.96 3.87
N ILE A 234 -3.73 -14.20 4.63
CA ILE A 234 -3.81 -14.10 6.09
C ILE A 234 -4.86 -13.05 6.46
N PRO A 235 -6.01 -13.43 7.05
CA PRO A 235 -7.01 -12.46 7.50
C PRO A 235 -6.51 -11.60 8.65
N MET A 236 -6.99 -10.36 8.74
CA MET A 236 -6.69 -9.44 9.83
C MET A 236 -6.97 -10.04 11.23
N SER A 237 -8.01 -10.86 11.35
CA SER A 237 -8.42 -11.49 12.61
C SER A 237 -7.40 -12.46 13.19
N TRP A 238 -6.47 -12.98 12.39
CA TRP A 238 -5.48 -13.97 12.83
C TRP A 238 -4.22 -13.34 13.41
N GLY A 239 -3.96 -12.07 13.09
CA GLY A 239 -2.75 -11.37 13.52
C GLY A 239 -2.51 -11.42 15.04
N ALA A 240 -3.55 -11.11 15.82
CA ALA A 240 -3.46 -11.13 17.28
C ALA A 240 -3.17 -12.53 17.84
N SER A 241 -3.82 -13.59 17.30
CA SER A 241 -3.63 -14.97 17.74
C SER A 241 -2.22 -15.49 17.43
N LEU A 242 -1.70 -15.18 16.23
CA LEU A 242 -0.34 -15.55 15.82
C LEU A 242 0.71 -14.77 16.63
N SER A 243 0.52 -13.47 16.84
CA SER A 243 1.40 -12.66 17.68
C SER A 243 1.43 -13.16 19.14
N GLN A 244 0.28 -13.58 19.68
CA GLN A 244 0.23 -14.17 21.02
C GLN A 244 0.94 -15.51 21.06
N ALA A 245 0.78 -16.34 20.03
CA ALA A 245 1.48 -17.63 19.94
C ALA A 245 3.00 -17.45 19.87
N LEU A 246 3.50 -16.44 19.14
CA LEU A 246 4.91 -16.06 19.12
C LEU A 246 5.43 -15.74 20.54
N LYS A 247 4.69 -14.92 21.31
CA LYS A 247 5.05 -14.55 22.69
C LYS A 247 5.09 -15.76 23.63
N VAL A 248 4.22 -16.76 23.40
CA VAL A 248 4.17 -17.96 24.27
C VAL A 248 5.32 -18.91 23.97
N ASN A 249 5.61 -19.21 22.71
CA ASN A 249 6.71 -20.10 22.32
C ASN A 249 7.14 -19.86 20.86
N GLU A 250 7.97 -18.86 20.65
CA GLU A 250 8.50 -18.49 19.34
C GLU A 250 9.20 -19.66 18.65
N GLY A 251 10.12 -20.36 19.35
CA GLY A 251 10.88 -21.43 18.75
C GLY A 251 10.03 -22.61 18.27
N ALA A 252 8.95 -22.96 18.99
CA ALA A 252 8.04 -24.02 18.54
C ALA A 252 7.22 -23.57 17.31
N LEU A 253 6.79 -22.31 17.30
CA LEU A 253 6.03 -21.74 16.19
C LEU A 253 6.88 -21.68 14.91
N LEU A 254 8.12 -21.17 15.00
CA LEU A 254 9.02 -21.04 13.85
C LEU A 254 9.38 -22.41 13.26
N LYS A 255 9.72 -23.41 14.10
CA LYS A 255 9.96 -24.80 13.66
C LYS A 255 8.74 -25.44 13.00
N ALA A 256 7.53 -25.12 13.45
CA ALA A 256 6.31 -25.58 12.82
C ALA A 256 6.10 -24.89 11.46
N ALA A 257 6.34 -23.60 11.38
CA ALA A 257 6.23 -22.81 10.16
C ALA A 257 7.17 -23.32 9.06
N GLU A 258 8.44 -23.55 9.37
CA GLU A 258 9.43 -24.11 8.45
C GLU A 258 9.00 -25.49 7.89
N ARG A 259 8.50 -26.38 8.76
CA ARG A 259 7.99 -27.69 8.34
C ARG A 259 6.77 -27.58 7.43
N ILE A 260 5.89 -26.61 7.70
CA ILE A 260 4.69 -26.37 6.87
C ILE A 260 5.10 -25.83 5.50
N ALA A 261 6.06 -24.90 5.44
CA ALA A 261 6.54 -24.31 4.19
C ALA A 261 7.12 -25.35 3.22
N GLN A 262 7.71 -26.43 3.75
CA GLN A 262 8.28 -27.54 2.96
C GLN A 262 7.23 -28.58 2.52
N ARG A 263 5.99 -28.51 3.04
CA ARG A 263 4.97 -29.55 2.82
C ARG A 263 4.36 -29.50 1.43
N GLN A 264 4.21 -30.66 0.81
CA GLN A 264 3.51 -30.83 -0.47
C GLN A 264 2.44 -31.94 -0.33
N PRO A 265 1.21 -31.75 -0.82
CA PRO A 265 0.67 -30.47 -1.32
C PRO A 265 0.57 -29.40 -0.23
N ALA A 266 0.47 -28.13 -0.67
CA ALA A 266 0.33 -27.01 0.25
C ALA A 266 -0.95 -27.13 1.09
N PRO A 267 -0.89 -26.98 2.42
CA PRO A 267 -2.09 -26.95 3.23
C PRO A 267 -2.86 -25.64 3.00
N THR A 268 -4.17 -25.67 3.28
CA THR A 268 -5.01 -24.47 3.25
C THR A 268 -4.60 -23.49 4.35
N PRO A 269 -4.83 -22.19 4.19
CA PRO A 269 -4.49 -21.19 5.21
C PRO A 269 -5.04 -21.50 6.61
N ASP A 270 -6.27 -22.00 6.70
CA ASP A 270 -6.89 -22.42 7.97
C ASP A 270 -6.16 -23.61 8.61
N ALA A 271 -5.73 -24.57 7.79
CA ALA A 271 -4.94 -25.71 8.27
C ALA A 271 -3.55 -25.28 8.75
N VAL A 272 -2.92 -24.31 8.09
CA VAL A 272 -1.67 -23.67 8.53
C VAL A 272 -1.87 -23.02 9.88
N LEU A 273 -2.86 -22.13 10.04
CA LEU A 273 -3.15 -21.47 11.31
C LEU A 273 -3.35 -22.49 12.44
N LYS A 274 -4.23 -23.49 12.23
CA LYS A 274 -4.50 -24.53 13.23
C LYS A 274 -3.24 -25.28 13.64
N THR A 275 -2.38 -25.62 12.68
CA THR A 275 -1.13 -26.34 12.95
C THR A 275 -0.14 -25.47 13.72
N LEU A 276 0.01 -24.19 13.36
CA LEU A 276 0.87 -23.23 14.05
C LEU A 276 0.43 -23.05 15.51
N LEU A 277 -0.85 -22.80 15.75
CA LEU A 277 -1.39 -22.62 17.10
C LEU A 277 -1.28 -23.89 17.95
N SER A 278 -1.52 -25.06 17.35
CA SER A 278 -1.39 -26.35 18.07
C SER A 278 0.05 -26.68 18.42
N ALA A 279 1.03 -26.29 17.61
CA ALA A 279 2.45 -26.48 17.91
C ALA A 279 2.91 -25.71 19.16
N VAL A 280 2.31 -24.58 19.42
CA VAL A 280 2.55 -23.77 20.64
C VAL A 280 1.75 -24.32 21.82
N ALA A 281 0.48 -24.71 21.61
CA ALA A 281 -0.38 -25.31 22.62
C ALA A 281 0.14 -26.68 23.08
N GLY A 282 0.80 -27.44 22.22
CA GLY A 282 1.26 -28.79 22.49
C GLY A 282 2.26 -28.96 23.67
N LYS A 283 2.97 -27.89 24.06
CA LYS A 283 3.79 -27.90 25.29
C LYS A 283 3.01 -27.52 26.54
N HIS A 284 1.93 -26.80 26.42
CA HIS A 284 1.04 -26.49 27.54
C HIS A 284 -0.06 -27.56 27.73
N GLN A 285 -0.41 -28.33 26.68
CA GLN A 285 -1.35 -29.43 26.80
C GLN A 285 -0.70 -30.72 27.39
N ALA A 286 0.60 -30.87 27.28
CA ALA A 286 1.31 -31.93 27.98
C ALA A 286 1.29 -31.78 29.54
N THR A 287 0.90 -30.56 30.02
CA THR A 287 0.66 -30.30 31.46
C THR A 287 -0.84 -30.08 31.79
N ARG A 288 -1.73 -30.00 30.79
CA ARG A 288 -3.18 -30.18 31.03
C ARG A 288 -3.42 -31.69 31.09
N GLY A 289 -3.33 -32.21 32.30
CA GLY A 289 -3.69 -33.60 32.59
C GLY A 289 -5.00 -33.94 31.86
N THR A 290 -5.01 -35.08 31.23
CA THR A 290 -6.15 -35.73 30.63
C THR A 290 -7.36 -35.50 31.54
N SER A 291 -8.27 -34.59 31.12
CA SER A 291 -9.59 -34.52 31.73
C SER A 291 -10.27 -35.82 31.37
N ARG A 292 -10.30 -36.75 32.35
CA ARG A 292 -11.07 -37.96 32.19
C ARG A 292 -12.55 -37.53 32.13
N GLU A 293 -13.15 -37.55 30.96
CA GLU A 293 -14.61 -37.36 30.82
C GLU A 293 -15.26 -38.72 31.14
N GLU A 294 -15.92 -38.80 32.26
CA GLU A 294 -16.78 -39.91 32.60
C GLU A 294 -18.21 -39.53 32.28
N SER A 295 -18.91 -40.39 31.54
CA SER A 295 -20.32 -40.20 31.27
C SER A 295 -21.12 -41.11 32.24
N VAL A 296 -21.89 -40.50 33.10
CA VAL A 296 -22.78 -41.18 34.02
C VAL A 296 -24.22 -41.05 33.51
N ARG A 297 -24.95 -42.15 33.41
CA ARG A 297 -26.40 -42.12 33.09
C ARG A 297 -27.19 -42.25 34.37
N ILE A 298 -27.95 -41.24 34.71
CA ILE A 298 -28.85 -41.25 35.88
C ILE A 298 -30.26 -41.51 35.37
N GLY A 299 -30.92 -42.58 35.87
CA GLY A 299 -32.28 -42.92 35.53
C GLY A 299 -32.54 -43.20 34.04
N GLY A 300 -31.52 -43.56 33.27
CA GLY A 300 -31.66 -43.95 31.86
C GLY A 300 -31.94 -42.80 30.86
N ARG A 301 -32.12 -41.54 31.32
CA ARG A 301 -32.57 -40.45 30.47
C ARG A 301 -31.68 -39.19 30.38
N VAL A 302 -30.78 -38.97 31.33
CA VAL A 302 -29.95 -37.75 31.32
C VAL A 302 -28.47 -38.10 31.29
N PRO A 303 -27.73 -37.82 30.21
CA PRO A 303 -26.30 -38.01 30.18
C PRO A 303 -25.62 -36.88 30.96
N LEU A 304 -25.08 -37.22 32.13
CA LEU A 304 -24.15 -36.36 32.85
C LEU A 304 -22.72 -36.64 32.38
N LYS A 305 -22.05 -35.66 31.84
CA LYS A 305 -20.61 -35.71 31.54
C LYS A 305 -19.85 -35.02 32.65
N VAL A 306 -18.99 -35.79 33.35
CA VAL A 306 -18.12 -35.28 34.41
C VAL A 306 -16.69 -35.16 33.84
N GLY A 307 -16.25 -33.95 33.68
CA GLY A 307 -14.85 -33.64 33.30
C GLY A 307 -14.01 -33.37 34.54
N ILE A 308 -13.04 -34.21 34.86
CA ILE A 308 -12.15 -34.07 36.01
C ILE A 308 -10.83 -33.48 35.51
N GLY A 309 -10.52 -32.25 35.87
CA GLY A 309 -9.21 -31.62 35.65
C GLY A 309 -8.43 -31.50 36.95
N ARG A 310 -7.15 -31.07 36.88
CA ARG A 310 -6.25 -30.99 38.03
C ARG A 310 -6.82 -30.18 39.21
N ASN A 311 -7.54 -29.08 38.95
CA ASN A 311 -8.08 -28.17 39.98
C ASN A 311 -9.55 -27.80 39.71
N ARG A 312 -10.27 -28.57 38.89
CA ARG A 312 -11.66 -28.28 38.59
C ARG A 312 -12.41 -29.56 38.19
N ILE A 313 -13.66 -29.63 38.61
CA ILE A 313 -14.63 -30.58 38.12
C ILE A 313 -15.65 -29.83 37.32
N VAL A 314 -15.95 -30.30 36.10
CA VAL A 314 -16.93 -29.69 35.20
C VAL A 314 -18.04 -30.69 34.99
N LEU A 315 -19.24 -30.34 35.40
CA LEU A 315 -20.45 -31.12 35.17
C LEU A 315 -21.19 -30.54 33.96
N LYS A 316 -21.36 -31.32 32.90
CA LYS A 316 -22.16 -30.93 31.72
C LYS A 316 -23.44 -31.77 31.70
N LEU A 317 -24.56 -31.10 31.89
CA LEU A 317 -25.90 -31.69 31.81
C LEU A 317 -26.57 -31.16 30.53
N GLN A 318 -27.23 -32.04 29.79
CA GLN A 318 -27.99 -31.68 28.60
C GLN A 318 -29.51 -31.77 28.92
N HIS A 319 -30.28 -30.83 28.34
CA HIS A 319 -31.74 -30.79 28.41
C HIS A 319 -32.36 -30.52 29.82
N LEU A 320 -31.74 -29.60 30.60
CA LEU A 320 -32.38 -29.06 31.81
C LEU A 320 -33.02 -27.72 31.49
N ASP A 321 -34.21 -27.51 32.01
CA ASP A 321 -34.86 -26.20 32.01
C ASP A 321 -34.16 -25.22 33.00
N ASP A 322 -34.37 -23.92 32.84
CA ASP A 322 -33.71 -22.89 33.64
C ASP A 322 -34.01 -22.97 35.13
N ALA A 323 -35.23 -23.41 35.52
CA ALA A 323 -35.61 -23.55 36.91
C ALA A 323 -34.84 -24.70 37.58
N THR A 324 -34.77 -25.85 36.92
CA THR A 324 -33.99 -27.03 37.38
C THR A 324 -32.47 -26.73 37.40
N GLN A 325 -31.96 -25.96 36.44
CA GLN A 325 -30.55 -25.52 36.47
C GLN A 325 -30.26 -24.65 37.69
N LYS A 326 -31.13 -23.72 38.01
CA LYS A 326 -30.96 -22.83 39.17
C LYS A 326 -30.99 -23.60 40.47
N GLN A 327 -31.97 -24.51 40.63
CA GLN A 327 -32.08 -25.35 41.84
C GLN A 327 -30.83 -26.25 42.01
N LEU A 328 -30.38 -26.91 40.94
CA LEU A 328 -29.20 -27.76 40.97
C LEU A 328 -27.94 -27.00 41.32
N ARG A 329 -27.85 -25.74 40.89
CA ARG A 329 -26.71 -24.87 41.18
C ARG A 329 -26.59 -24.55 42.68
N GLU A 330 -27.72 -24.26 43.33
CA GLU A 330 -27.79 -24.00 44.75
C GLU A 330 -27.48 -25.28 45.57
N GLU A 331 -28.07 -26.41 45.21
CA GLU A 331 -27.81 -27.69 45.86
C GLU A 331 -26.34 -28.12 45.74
N LEU A 332 -25.73 -27.93 44.59
CA LEU A 332 -24.29 -28.21 44.38
C LEU A 332 -23.39 -27.28 45.20
N LYS A 333 -23.77 -26.04 45.40
CA LYS A 333 -23.05 -25.09 46.21
C LYS A 333 -23.11 -25.52 47.70
N ASP A 334 -24.30 -25.80 48.19
CA ASP A 334 -24.49 -26.23 49.58
C ASP A 334 -23.75 -27.55 49.87
N TRP A 335 -23.79 -28.48 48.93
CA TRP A 335 -23.03 -29.74 49.03
C TRP A 335 -21.52 -29.50 49.05
N ALA A 336 -21.02 -28.64 48.20
CA ALA A 336 -19.57 -28.33 48.11
C ALA A 336 -19.09 -27.64 49.40
N GLU A 337 -19.88 -26.70 49.95
CA GLU A 337 -19.54 -26.06 51.20
C GLU A 337 -19.54 -27.04 52.37
N ALA A 338 -20.53 -27.89 52.48
CA ALA A 338 -20.58 -28.90 53.53
C ALA A 338 -19.43 -29.91 53.39
N TRP A 339 -19.07 -30.36 52.18
CA TRP A 339 -17.95 -31.27 51.95
C TRP A 339 -16.61 -30.63 52.28
N LEU A 340 -16.39 -29.34 51.95
CA LEU A 340 -15.17 -28.59 52.27
C LEU A 340 -15.04 -28.42 53.78
N ARG A 341 -16.09 -28.00 54.50
CA ARG A 341 -16.08 -27.87 55.99
C ARG A 341 -15.66 -29.16 56.65
N LYS A 342 -16.29 -30.30 56.25
CA LYS A 342 -15.95 -31.60 56.83
C LYS A 342 -14.49 -32.05 56.61
N ARG A 343 -13.85 -31.53 55.59
CA ARG A 343 -12.44 -31.83 55.26
C ARG A 343 -11.45 -30.86 55.87
N LEU A 344 -11.86 -29.61 56.10
CA LEU A 344 -11.02 -28.61 56.79
C LEU A 344 -11.08 -28.78 58.33
N ASP A 345 -12.21 -29.23 58.85
CA ASP A 345 -12.36 -29.48 60.31
C ASP A 345 -11.81 -30.85 60.74
N GLY A 346 -11.39 -31.71 59.81
CA GLY A 346 -10.80 -33.03 60.05
C GLY A 346 -9.28 -33.12 59.75
N ALA A 347 -8.63 -31.96 59.46
CA ALA A 347 -7.19 -31.85 59.27
C ALA A 347 -6.57 -30.97 60.37
#